data_a693e38ceb65a226e49ef0797f15e458
#
_entry.id   a693e38ceb65a226e49ef0797f15e458
#
_cell.length_a   1.000
_cell.length_b   1.000
_cell.length_c   1.000
_cell.angle_alpha   90.00
_cell.angle_beta   90.00
_cell.angle_gamma   90.00
#
_symmetry.space_group_name_H-M   'P 1'
#
loop_
_entity.id
_entity.type
_entity.pdbx_description
1 polymer ?
#
loop_
_entity_poly.entity_id
_entity_poly.type
_entity_poly.pdbx_seq_one_letter_code
_entity_poly.pdbx_strand_id
1 'polypeptide(L)'
;MRSFYSVPLALLALTVATQASAAVPSPANSSVPSCLQVCPYGDLTYTVVIRDIANNPVAGSFVQIDFIDCPTFHLCPPPASQNTSQITNPQGVAVFALKGGGGCASSVRVFADGVLMASGVSVASPDQDGNLFVTGADQTVLTAKTATDPTADLNCDGTHDAADGNVLTAHIGHYCDGVIPVAPRSWGQLKMHYR
;
A
#
# COMPACT_ATOMS: atom_id res chain seq x y z
N MET A 1 71.05 -43.75 1.38
CA MET A 1 69.64 -43.61 1.02
C MET A 1 68.98 -42.77 2.14
N ARG A 2 68.61 -41.50 1.83
CA ARG A 2 67.89 -40.63 2.77
C ARG A 2 66.46 -40.49 2.29
N SER A 3 65.51 -41.01 3.09
CA SER A 3 64.08 -40.96 2.79
C SER A 3 63.53 -39.57 3.26
N PHE A 4 62.98 -38.78 2.34
CA PHE A 4 62.29 -37.54 2.66
C PHE A 4 60.80 -37.85 2.89
N TYR A 5 60.33 -37.66 4.14
CA TYR A 5 58.89 -37.70 4.44
C TYR A 5 58.32 -36.33 4.14
N SER A 6 57.48 -36.24 3.12
CA SER A 6 56.62 -35.05 2.83
C SER A 6 55.37 -35.11 3.71
N VAL A 7 55.27 -34.14 4.61
CA VAL A 7 54.07 -33.92 5.42
C VAL A 7 53.09 -33.09 4.62
N PRO A 8 51.86 -33.54 4.35
CA PRO A 8 50.87 -32.73 3.67
C PRO A 8 50.37 -31.64 4.63
N LEU A 9 50.48 -30.38 4.22
CA LEU A 9 49.92 -29.21 4.90
C LEU A 9 48.41 -29.19 4.64
N ALA A 10 47.61 -29.65 5.62
CA ALA A 10 46.14 -29.55 5.53
C ALA A 10 45.75 -28.09 5.78
N LEU A 11 45.28 -27.40 4.71
CA LEU A 11 44.73 -26.07 4.80
C LEU A 11 43.35 -26.13 5.45
N LEU A 12 43.25 -25.74 6.71
CA LEU A 12 41.97 -25.65 7.45
C LEU A 12 41.27 -24.37 6.98
N ALA A 13 40.28 -24.51 6.09
CA ALA A 13 39.41 -23.40 5.67
C ALA A 13 38.48 -23.04 6.84
N LEU A 14 38.75 -21.93 7.53
CA LEU A 14 37.89 -21.37 8.56
C LEU A 14 36.71 -20.69 7.89
N THR A 15 35.54 -21.38 7.78
CA THR A 15 34.29 -20.77 7.36
C THR A 15 33.79 -19.90 8.49
N VAL A 16 33.95 -18.59 8.36
CA VAL A 16 33.29 -17.61 9.23
C VAL A 16 31.80 -17.64 8.90
N ALA A 17 31.03 -18.33 9.70
CA ALA A 17 29.59 -18.23 9.65
C ALA A 17 29.22 -16.81 10.13
N THR A 18 28.88 -15.92 9.19
CA THR A 18 28.25 -14.64 9.51
C THR A 18 26.88 -14.97 10.11
N GLN A 19 26.75 -14.77 11.42
CA GLN A 19 25.43 -14.82 12.07
C GLN A 19 24.61 -13.69 11.47
N ALA A 20 23.57 -14.04 10.72
CA ALA A 20 22.53 -13.10 10.33
C ALA A 20 21.80 -12.69 11.62
N SER A 21 22.21 -11.57 12.21
CA SER A 21 21.42 -10.91 13.24
C SER A 21 20.09 -10.52 12.58
N ALA A 22 18.96 -11.00 13.11
CA ALA A 22 17.67 -10.54 12.67
C ALA A 22 17.61 -9.03 12.92
N ALA A 23 17.63 -8.24 11.85
CA ALA A 23 17.57 -6.79 11.94
C ALA A 23 16.17 -6.40 12.42
N VAL A 24 16.08 -5.69 13.53
CA VAL A 24 14.80 -5.22 14.09
C VAL A 24 14.42 -3.91 13.42
N PRO A 25 13.21 -3.78 12.84
CA PRO A 25 12.73 -2.54 12.26
C PRO A 25 12.80 -1.36 13.23
N SER A 26 13.27 -0.21 12.75
CA SER A 26 13.38 1.04 13.51
C SER A 26 12.46 2.10 12.92
N PRO A 27 11.39 2.54 13.62
CA PRO A 27 10.52 3.60 13.15
C PRO A 27 11.27 4.90 12.82
N ALA A 28 12.30 5.23 13.61
CA ALA A 28 13.07 6.47 13.44
C ALA A 28 13.91 6.50 12.15
N ASN A 29 14.32 5.34 11.64
CA ASN A 29 15.20 5.23 10.46
C ASN A 29 14.44 4.75 9.22
N SER A 30 13.19 4.31 9.38
CA SER A 30 12.33 3.85 8.29
C SER A 30 11.53 5.01 7.69
N SER A 31 11.09 4.84 6.44
CA SER A 31 10.23 5.81 5.76
C SER A 31 8.85 5.19 5.51
N VAL A 32 7.84 5.77 6.16
CA VAL A 32 6.43 5.41 5.98
C VAL A 32 5.68 6.69 5.65
N PRO A 33 5.23 6.90 4.41
CA PRO A 33 4.48 8.10 4.05
C PRO A 33 3.18 8.24 4.86
N SER A 34 2.79 9.47 5.18
CA SER A 34 1.59 9.78 5.96
C SER A 34 0.29 9.73 5.15
N CYS A 35 0.39 9.63 3.83
CA CYS A 35 -0.71 9.54 2.88
C CYS A 35 -0.59 8.24 2.08
N LEU A 36 -1.62 7.41 2.13
CA LEU A 36 -1.76 6.15 1.42
C LEU A 36 -2.74 6.34 0.27
N GLN A 37 -2.22 6.34 -0.96
CA GLN A 37 -3.04 6.40 -2.17
C GLN A 37 -3.56 5.01 -2.52
N VAL A 38 -4.86 4.92 -2.82
CA VAL A 38 -5.52 3.69 -3.28
C VAL A 38 -6.49 3.98 -4.41
N CYS A 39 -6.70 3.00 -5.29
CA CYS A 39 -7.67 3.08 -6.37
C CYS A 39 -8.35 1.72 -6.54
N PRO A 40 -9.64 1.65 -6.91
CA PRO A 40 -10.32 0.39 -7.20
C PRO A 40 -9.61 -0.49 -8.24
N TYR A 41 -8.96 0.11 -9.22
CA TYR A 41 -8.17 -0.62 -10.23
C TYR A 41 -6.81 -1.11 -9.70
N GLY A 42 -6.24 -0.42 -8.68
CA GLY A 42 -4.96 -0.79 -8.06
C GLY A 42 -3.72 -0.30 -8.81
N ASP A 43 -3.84 0.77 -9.56
CA ASP A 43 -2.74 1.41 -10.31
C ASP A 43 -2.01 2.49 -9.51
N LEU A 44 -2.50 2.85 -8.33
CA LEU A 44 -1.78 3.66 -7.36
C LEU A 44 -0.96 2.76 -6.42
N THR A 45 0.24 3.22 -6.08
CA THR A 45 1.16 2.44 -5.24
C THR A 45 1.58 3.21 -3.99
N TYR A 46 1.73 2.46 -2.89
CA TYR A 46 2.25 2.96 -1.63
C TYR A 46 3.56 2.24 -1.31
N THR A 47 4.63 3.00 -1.09
CA THR A 47 5.97 2.46 -0.86
C THR A 47 6.44 2.75 0.55
N VAL A 48 6.85 1.70 1.26
CA VAL A 48 7.42 1.75 2.62
C VAL A 48 8.86 1.28 2.56
N VAL A 49 9.76 1.97 3.26
CA VAL A 49 11.17 1.58 3.38
C VAL A 49 11.48 1.27 4.83
N ILE A 50 11.90 0.04 5.12
CA ILE A 50 12.19 -0.45 6.46
C ILE A 50 13.70 -0.52 6.67
N ARG A 51 14.16 0.13 7.76
CA ARG A 51 15.55 0.16 8.19
C ARG A 51 15.67 -0.22 9.67
N ASP A 52 16.83 -0.73 10.03
CA ASP A 52 17.19 -1.01 11.43
C ASP A 52 17.73 0.23 12.17
N ILE A 53 18.10 0.07 13.45
CA ILE A 53 18.66 1.13 14.28
C ILE A 53 20.02 1.66 13.76
N ALA A 54 20.76 0.86 12.99
CA ALA A 54 22.02 1.25 12.36
C ALA A 54 21.80 1.83 10.94
N ASN A 55 20.54 2.07 10.54
CA ASN A 55 20.13 2.58 9.22
C ASN A 55 20.42 1.61 8.05
N ASN A 56 20.63 0.31 8.33
CA ASN A 56 20.70 -0.70 7.28
C ASN A 56 19.32 -1.10 6.79
N PRO A 57 19.15 -1.50 5.52
CA PRO A 57 17.88 -2.02 5.02
C PRO A 57 17.54 -3.35 5.71
N VAL A 58 16.28 -3.52 6.12
CA VAL A 58 15.75 -4.77 6.67
C VAL A 58 15.08 -5.55 5.55
N ALA A 59 15.82 -6.50 4.99
CA ALA A 59 15.32 -7.41 3.96
C ALA A 59 14.46 -8.53 4.58
N GLY A 60 13.37 -8.92 3.91
CA GLY A 60 12.51 -10.01 4.36
C GLY A 60 11.57 -9.64 5.51
N SER A 61 11.48 -8.37 5.90
CA SER A 61 10.55 -7.89 6.92
C SER A 61 9.11 -7.98 6.42
N PHE A 62 8.22 -8.51 7.26
CA PHE A 62 6.79 -8.59 6.99
C PHE A 62 6.12 -7.26 7.34
N VAL A 63 5.76 -6.48 6.32
CA VAL A 63 5.07 -5.19 6.47
C VAL A 63 3.58 -5.39 6.31
N GLN A 64 2.79 -4.88 7.26
CA GLN A 64 1.33 -4.97 7.28
C GLN A 64 0.71 -3.59 7.46
N ILE A 65 -0.34 -3.31 6.69
CA ILE A 65 -1.20 -2.12 6.81
C ILE A 65 -2.50 -2.52 7.50
N ASP A 66 -2.83 -1.83 8.57
CA ASP A 66 -4.02 -2.09 9.41
C ASP A 66 -5.04 -0.95 9.24
N PHE A 67 -6.23 -1.31 8.74
CA PHE A 67 -7.35 -0.41 8.43
C PHE A 67 -8.47 -0.47 9.47
N ILE A 68 -8.26 -1.11 10.65
CA ILE A 68 -9.34 -1.38 11.60
C ILE A 68 -10.08 -0.11 12.05
N ASP A 69 -9.35 1.00 12.11
CA ASP A 69 -9.91 2.30 12.52
C ASP A 69 -10.33 3.18 11.31
N CYS A 70 -10.45 2.59 10.12
CA CYS A 70 -10.81 3.26 8.87
C CYS A 70 -12.11 2.66 8.26
N PRO A 71 -13.29 2.88 8.86
CA PRO A 71 -14.52 2.20 8.47
C PRO A 71 -15.09 2.67 7.12
N THR A 72 -14.64 3.81 6.61
CA THR A 72 -15.07 4.38 5.32
C THR A 72 -14.20 3.94 4.14
N PHE A 73 -13.15 3.18 4.42
CA PHE A 73 -12.34 2.55 3.38
C PHE A 73 -12.82 1.12 3.12
N HIS A 74 -13.03 0.79 1.85
CA HIS A 74 -13.50 -0.51 1.41
C HIS A 74 -12.50 -1.16 0.46
N LEU A 75 -11.95 -2.31 0.85
CA LEU A 75 -11.15 -3.14 -0.05
C LEU A 75 -12.04 -3.78 -1.12
N CYS A 76 -11.53 -3.94 -2.33
CA CYS A 76 -12.21 -4.67 -3.37
C CYS A 76 -12.50 -6.12 -2.94
N PRO A 77 -13.70 -6.67 -3.24
CA PRO A 77 -14.02 -8.05 -2.91
C PRO A 77 -13.13 -9.04 -3.71
N PRO A 78 -12.92 -10.27 -3.20
CA PRO A 78 -12.27 -11.32 -3.98
C PRO A 78 -13.00 -11.56 -5.32
N PRO A 79 -12.26 -11.89 -6.43
CA PRO A 79 -10.86 -12.31 -6.48
C PRO A 79 -9.82 -11.18 -6.58
N ALA A 80 -10.23 -9.91 -6.46
CA ALA A 80 -9.25 -8.80 -6.48
C ALA A 80 -8.24 -8.96 -5.35
N SER A 81 -6.98 -8.57 -5.63
CA SER A 81 -5.90 -8.66 -4.66
C SER A 81 -6.12 -7.68 -3.50
N GLN A 82 -6.24 -8.22 -2.29
CA GLN A 82 -6.34 -7.47 -1.03
C GLN A 82 -4.98 -7.45 -0.31
N ASN A 83 -3.89 -7.18 -1.03
CA ASN A 83 -2.52 -7.28 -0.51
C ASN A 83 -2.23 -6.20 0.54
N THR A 84 -2.83 -6.32 1.73
CA THR A 84 -2.56 -5.45 2.89
C THR A 84 -1.26 -5.79 3.60
N SER A 85 -0.51 -6.79 3.13
CA SER A 85 0.80 -7.16 3.63
C SER A 85 1.77 -7.47 2.50
N GLN A 86 3.05 -7.13 2.72
CA GLN A 86 4.14 -7.33 1.77
C GLN A 86 5.43 -7.70 2.52
N ILE A 87 6.32 -8.41 1.84
CA ILE A 87 7.66 -8.69 2.33
C ILE A 87 8.64 -7.69 1.69
N THR A 88 9.51 -7.09 2.49
CA THR A 88 10.52 -6.17 1.97
C THR A 88 11.55 -6.89 1.09
N ASN A 89 11.95 -6.23 0.03
CA ASN A 89 13.05 -6.69 -0.84
C ASN A 89 14.44 -6.51 -0.16
N PRO A 90 15.56 -6.90 -0.80
CA PRO A 90 16.91 -6.72 -0.24
C PRO A 90 17.29 -5.28 0.10
N GLN A 91 16.62 -4.28 -0.46
CA GLN A 91 16.80 -2.85 -0.16
C GLN A 91 15.90 -2.37 0.99
N GLY A 92 15.15 -3.28 1.63
CA GLY A 92 14.22 -2.97 2.70
C GLY A 92 12.92 -2.31 2.20
N VAL A 93 12.58 -2.43 0.92
CA VAL A 93 11.43 -1.76 0.29
C VAL A 93 10.26 -2.73 0.17
N ALA A 94 9.09 -2.32 0.65
CA ALA A 94 7.79 -2.95 0.39
C ALA A 94 6.93 -2.02 -0.44
N VAL A 95 6.32 -2.55 -1.53
CA VAL A 95 5.44 -1.80 -2.42
C VAL A 95 4.06 -2.42 -2.40
N PHE A 96 3.05 -1.61 -2.13
CA PHE A 96 1.66 -2.02 -2.08
C PHE A 96 0.90 -1.41 -3.27
N ALA A 97 0.16 -2.24 -3.99
CA ALA A 97 -0.83 -1.84 -4.98
C ALA A 97 -2.19 -2.30 -4.46
N LEU A 98 -2.79 -1.50 -3.58
CA LEU A 98 -4.05 -1.83 -2.93
C LEU A 98 -5.22 -1.51 -3.86
N LYS A 99 -6.18 -2.44 -3.92
CA LYS A 99 -7.44 -2.25 -4.63
C LYS A 99 -8.54 -1.93 -3.62
N GLY A 100 -9.07 -0.72 -3.70
CA GLY A 100 -10.10 -0.25 -2.79
C GLY A 100 -10.54 1.17 -3.09
N GLY A 101 -11.56 1.63 -2.37
CA GLY A 101 -12.13 2.95 -2.49
C GLY A 101 -12.58 3.53 -1.16
N GLY A 102 -12.98 4.79 -1.17
CA GLY A 102 -13.21 5.56 0.04
C GLY A 102 -11.91 6.02 0.70
N GLY A 103 -12.01 6.67 1.83
CA GLY A 103 -10.85 7.20 2.53
C GLY A 103 -11.12 7.49 4.01
N CYS A 104 -10.07 7.70 4.77
CA CYS A 104 -10.12 8.11 6.15
C CYS A 104 -8.92 8.99 6.51
N ALA A 105 -9.16 9.92 7.43
CA ALA A 105 -8.11 10.79 7.93
C ALA A 105 -7.40 10.14 9.13
N SER A 106 -6.08 10.07 9.07
CA SER A 106 -5.19 9.77 10.22
C SER A 106 -5.57 8.51 11.03
N SER A 107 -6.12 7.48 10.38
CA SER A 107 -6.67 6.29 11.07
C SER A 107 -5.89 5.01 10.82
N VAL A 108 -5.03 4.95 9.80
CA VAL A 108 -4.33 3.74 9.39
C VAL A 108 -3.01 3.59 10.14
N ARG A 109 -2.66 2.35 10.47
CA ARG A 109 -1.40 1.97 11.10
C ARG A 109 -0.58 1.09 10.17
N VAL A 110 0.75 1.24 10.24
CA VAL A 110 1.69 0.39 9.48
C VAL A 110 2.61 -0.30 10.46
N PHE A 111 2.73 -1.61 10.35
CA PHE A 111 3.60 -2.45 11.17
C PHE A 111 4.66 -3.11 10.30
N ALA A 112 5.84 -3.38 10.87
CA ALA A 112 6.87 -4.23 10.29
C ALA A 112 7.34 -5.23 11.35
N ASP A 113 7.23 -6.53 11.10
CA ASP A 113 7.53 -7.61 12.04
C ASP A 113 6.88 -7.41 13.43
N GLY A 114 5.66 -6.85 13.44
CA GLY A 114 4.92 -6.54 14.67
C GLY A 114 5.31 -5.22 15.36
N VAL A 115 6.34 -4.52 14.87
CA VAL A 115 6.72 -3.18 15.38
C VAL A 115 5.85 -2.12 14.70
N LEU A 116 5.25 -1.22 15.47
CA LEU A 116 4.50 -0.09 14.93
C LEU A 116 5.48 0.91 14.30
N MET A 117 5.42 1.03 12.97
CA MET A 117 6.27 1.91 12.18
C MET A 117 5.69 3.31 12.03
N ALA A 118 4.38 3.40 11.83
CA ALA A 118 3.64 4.65 11.76
C ALA A 118 2.19 4.46 12.21
N SER A 119 1.61 5.50 12.79
CA SER A 119 0.19 5.64 13.07
C SER A 119 -0.31 6.97 12.50
N GLY A 120 -1.62 7.07 12.27
CA GLY A 120 -2.20 8.29 11.73
C GLY A 120 -1.96 8.49 10.23
N VAL A 121 -1.73 7.41 9.47
CA VAL A 121 -1.69 7.47 8.01
C VAL A 121 -3.11 7.69 7.49
N SER A 122 -3.27 8.65 6.58
CA SER A 122 -4.55 8.93 5.90
C SER A 122 -4.66 8.10 4.63
N VAL A 123 -5.88 7.73 4.25
CA VAL A 123 -6.17 7.07 2.96
C VAL A 123 -6.85 8.07 2.04
N ALA A 124 -6.30 8.25 0.85
CA ALA A 124 -6.86 9.06 -0.22
C ALA A 124 -7.15 8.19 -1.45
N SER A 125 -8.35 8.28 -1.99
CA SER A 125 -8.80 7.52 -3.16
C SER A 125 -9.58 8.39 -4.14
N PRO A 126 -9.40 8.22 -5.46
CA PRO A 126 -10.29 8.83 -6.45
C PRO A 126 -11.77 8.41 -6.31
N ASP A 127 -12.04 7.22 -5.77
CA ASP A 127 -13.38 6.78 -5.36
C ASP A 127 -13.71 7.41 -4.00
N GLN A 128 -14.28 8.60 -4.04
CA GLN A 128 -14.50 9.45 -2.86
C GLN A 128 -15.71 9.04 -2.03
N ASP A 129 -16.70 8.39 -2.63
CA ASP A 129 -17.91 7.90 -1.96
C ASP A 129 -17.78 6.45 -1.47
N GLY A 130 -16.70 5.75 -1.85
CA GLY A 130 -16.38 4.40 -1.40
C GLY A 130 -17.25 3.31 -2.01
N ASN A 131 -17.88 3.58 -3.17
CA ASN A 131 -18.73 2.61 -3.85
C ASN A 131 -17.96 1.63 -4.75
N LEU A 132 -16.62 1.70 -4.76
CA LEU A 132 -15.68 0.89 -5.53
C LEU A 132 -15.73 1.14 -7.04
N PHE A 133 -16.22 2.31 -7.44
CA PHE A 133 -16.28 2.74 -8.82
C PHE A 133 -16.07 4.25 -8.95
N VAL A 134 -15.00 4.68 -9.61
CA VAL A 134 -14.67 6.11 -9.81
C VAL A 134 -15.53 6.70 -10.91
N THR A 135 -16.34 7.69 -10.57
CA THR A 135 -17.32 8.34 -11.47
C THR A 135 -17.29 9.87 -11.33
N GLY A 136 -18.14 10.56 -12.10
CA GLY A 136 -18.37 11.99 -11.91
C GLY A 136 -19.05 12.35 -10.58
N ALA A 137 -19.66 11.40 -9.87
CA ALA A 137 -20.22 11.62 -8.53
C ALA A 137 -19.10 11.90 -7.53
N ASP A 138 -17.96 11.20 -7.65
CA ASP A 138 -16.78 11.38 -6.80
C ASP A 138 -16.17 12.77 -6.95
N GLN A 139 -16.21 13.34 -8.15
CA GLN A 139 -15.80 14.74 -8.39
C GLN A 139 -16.66 15.72 -7.58
N THR A 140 -17.95 15.44 -7.42
CA THR A 140 -18.85 16.28 -6.60
C THR A 140 -18.51 16.16 -5.13
N VAL A 141 -18.20 14.95 -4.65
CA VAL A 141 -17.76 14.70 -3.27
C VAL A 141 -16.43 15.39 -3.01
N LEU A 142 -15.44 15.21 -3.92
CA LEU A 142 -14.12 15.82 -3.80
C LEU A 142 -14.20 17.35 -3.69
N THR A 143 -14.96 18.00 -4.58
CA THR A 143 -15.07 19.47 -4.60
C THR A 143 -15.79 20.05 -3.38
N ALA A 144 -16.57 19.25 -2.67
CA ALA A 144 -17.24 19.67 -1.43
C ALA A 144 -16.33 19.62 -0.18
N LYS A 145 -15.16 18.96 -0.29
CA LYS A 145 -14.19 18.85 0.81
C LYS A 145 -13.38 20.13 1.00
N THR A 146 -12.87 20.33 2.23
CA THR A 146 -12.02 21.47 2.53
C THR A 146 -10.61 21.32 1.98
N ALA A 147 -9.89 22.44 1.80
CA ALA A 147 -8.51 22.44 1.30
C ALA A 147 -7.51 21.67 2.21
N THR A 148 -7.89 21.36 3.44
CA THR A 148 -7.06 20.65 4.41
C THR A 148 -7.55 19.23 4.70
N ASP A 149 -8.55 18.73 3.97
CA ASP A 149 -9.04 17.36 4.14
C ASP A 149 -8.03 16.37 3.56
N PRO A 150 -7.35 15.54 4.36
CA PRO A 150 -6.32 14.65 3.86
C PRO A 150 -6.87 13.50 3.00
N THR A 151 -8.20 13.28 2.99
CA THR A 151 -8.83 12.29 2.11
C THR A 151 -9.10 12.85 0.72
N ALA A 152 -8.96 14.17 0.55
CA ALA A 152 -9.09 14.87 -0.73
C ALA A 152 -7.73 15.18 -1.39
N ASP A 153 -6.63 15.02 -0.66
CA ASP A 153 -5.26 15.15 -1.14
C ASP A 153 -4.87 13.86 -1.90
N LEU A 154 -5.29 13.77 -3.16
CA LEU A 154 -5.15 12.56 -3.97
C LEU A 154 -3.74 12.38 -4.54
N ASN A 155 -2.94 13.44 -4.59
CA ASN A 155 -1.54 13.39 -5.01
C ASN A 155 -0.55 13.31 -3.84
N CYS A 156 -1.04 13.42 -2.58
CA CYS A 156 -0.27 13.38 -1.35
C CYS A 156 0.78 14.51 -1.25
N ASP A 157 0.48 15.70 -1.72
CA ASP A 157 1.37 16.88 -1.62
C ASP A 157 1.09 17.73 -0.36
N GLY A 158 0.05 17.39 0.40
CA GLY A 158 -0.38 18.04 1.65
C GLY A 158 -1.46 19.08 1.47
N THR A 159 -2.00 19.27 0.26
CA THR A 159 -3.06 20.25 -0.04
C THR A 159 -4.12 19.64 -0.94
N HIS A 160 -5.39 20.03 -0.74
CA HIS A 160 -6.44 19.69 -1.70
C HIS A 160 -6.62 20.88 -2.66
N ASP A 161 -6.23 20.67 -3.92
CA ASP A 161 -6.33 21.70 -4.98
C ASP A 161 -6.73 21.10 -6.35
N ALA A 162 -6.47 21.85 -7.43
CA ALA A 162 -6.81 21.41 -8.78
C ALA A 162 -6.01 20.18 -9.25
N ALA A 163 -4.83 19.92 -8.67
CA ALA A 163 -4.02 18.75 -9.03
C ALA A 163 -4.74 17.47 -8.61
N ASP A 164 -5.45 17.45 -7.47
CA ASP A 164 -6.23 16.30 -7.01
C ASP A 164 -7.41 16.01 -7.92
N GLY A 165 -8.07 17.06 -8.41
CA GLY A 165 -9.12 16.94 -9.43
C GLY A 165 -8.60 16.30 -10.72
N ASN A 166 -7.36 16.56 -11.10
CA ASN A 166 -6.72 15.90 -12.25
C ASN A 166 -6.45 14.42 -11.97
N VAL A 167 -5.99 14.06 -10.74
CA VAL A 167 -5.84 12.66 -10.34
C VAL A 167 -7.18 11.95 -10.43
N LEU A 168 -8.25 12.49 -9.85
CA LEU A 168 -9.58 11.88 -9.94
C LEU A 168 -10.02 11.70 -11.39
N THR A 169 -9.89 12.74 -12.21
CA THR A 169 -10.31 12.72 -13.62
C THR A 169 -9.59 11.65 -14.42
N ALA A 170 -8.30 11.43 -14.16
CA ALA A 170 -7.50 10.40 -14.82
C ALA A 170 -7.96 8.96 -14.47
N HIS A 171 -8.66 8.79 -13.34
CA HIS A 171 -9.12 7.50 -12.85
C HIS A 171 -10.64 7.26 -13.07
N ILE A 172 -11.37 8.18 -13.69
CA ILE A 172 -12.80 7.97 -14.02
C ILE A 172 -12.95 6.71 -14.86
N GLY A 173 -13.88 5.84 -14.43
CA GLY A 173 -14.14 4.54 -15.05
C GLY A 173 -13.36 3.38 -14.42
N HIS A 174 -12.44 3.64 -13.47
CA HIS A 174 -11.77 2.59 -12.69
C HIS A 174 -12.75 1.98 -11.69
N TYR A 175 -12.74 0.66 -11.59
CA TYR A 175 -13.58 -0.12 -10.68
C TYR A 175 -12.88 -1.39 -10.24
N CYS A 176 -13.37 -2.00 -9.16
CA CYS A 176 -12.87 -3.28 -8.70
C CYS A 176 -13.21 -4.42 -9.66
N ASP A 177 -12.23 -5.24 -10.01
CA ASP A 177 -12.46 -6.46 -10.77
C ASP A 177 -13.50 -7.35 -10.05
N GLY A 178 -14.54 -7.78 -10.78
CA GLY A 178 -15.63 -8.59 -10.23
C GLY A 178 -16.82 -7.78 -9.68
N VAL A 179 -16.69 -6.47 -9.53
CA VAL A 179 -17.81 -5.58 -9.27
C VAL A 179 -18.32 -5.08 -10.63
N ILE A 180 -19.41 -5.62 -11.11
CA ILE A 180 -20.08 -5.06 -12.30
C ILE A 180 -20.81 -3.81 -11.85
N PRO A 181 -20.45 -2.60 -12.36
CA PRO A 181 -21.22 -1.40 -12.06
C PRO A 181 -22.66 -1.62 -12.51
N VAL A 182 -23.56 -1.74 -11.57
CA VAL A 182 -24.99 -1.80 -11.89
C VAL A 182 -25.40 -0.36 -12.20
N ALA A 183 -25.34 0.03 -13.47
CA ALA A 183 -25.96 1.27 -13.88
C ALA A 183 -27.42 1.23 -13.37
N PRO A 184 -27.88 2.27 -12.63
CA PRO A 184 -29.24 2.30 -12.12
C PRO A 184 -30.20 2.22 -13.31
N ARG A 185 -30.71 1.02 -13.59
CA ARG A 185 -31.70 0.80 -14.62
C ARG A 185 -33.06 1.20 -14.02
N SER A 186 -33.71 2.16 -14.64
CA SER A 186 -35.10 2.47 -14.27
C SER A 186 -35.96 1.23 -14.51
N TRP A 187 -37.03 1.05 -13.70
CA TRP A 187 -37.99 -0.04 -13.86
C TRP A 187 -38.56 -0.12 -15.28
N GLY A 188 -38.59 1.00 -16.02
CA GLY A 188 -38.97 1.06 -17.42
C GLY A 188 -38.00 0.36 -18.38
N GLN A 189 -36.70 0.43 -18.11
CA GLN A 189 -35.66 -0.24 -18.92
C GLN A 189 -35.63 -1.75 -18.68
N LEU A 190 -35.91 -2.19 -17.43
CA LEU A 190 -36.05 -3.62 -17.11
C LEU A 190 -37.27 -4.25 -17.84
N LYS A 191 -38.40 -3.55 -17.96
CA LYS A 191 -39.58 -4.07 -18.63
C LYS A 191 -39.42 -4.28 -20.13
N MET A 192 -38.52 -3.55 -20.80
CA MET A 192 -38.25 -3.74 -22.23
C MET A 192 -37.43 -4.99 -22.55
N HIS A 193 -36.77 -5.62 -21.56
CA HIS A 193 -35.96 -6.83 -21.77
C HIS A 193 -36.77 -8.13 -21.61
N TYR A 194 -38.02 -8.06 -21.09
CA TYR A 194 -38.89 -9.20 -20.81
C TYR A 194 -40.17 -9.22 -21.66
N ARG A 195 -40.14 -8.57 -22.83
CA ARG A 195 -41.23 -8.66 -23.83
C ARG A 195 -40.78 -9.43 -25.08
#